data_3716eeb43c6207634537145424e2bd9d
#
_entry.id   3716eeb43c6207634537145424e2bd9d
#
_cell.length_a   1.000
_cell.length_b   1.000
_cell.length_c   1.000
_cell.angle_alpha   90.00
_cell.angle_beta   90.00
_cell.angle_gamma   90.00
#
_symmetry.space_group_name_H-M   'P 1'
#
loop_
_entity.id
_entity.type
_entity.pdbx_description
1 polymer ?
#
loop_
_entity_poly.entity_id
_entity_poly.type
_entity_poly.pdbx_seq_one_letter_code
_entity_poly.pdbx_strand_id
1 'polypeptide(L)'
;MRATARWTIAATAAVGGLLLGGVPLAAIGNARGATDIGLAVAGLVLALAGVGWAIWWTQEVLKPRFVTLRAVAEPELAGLRREIAAAPETFFGPFGDSVEALGRACTLHARVAVGLTELLAGEQDEARRAIASHRLDAARANLAHATARRQTLLELVLAWQVSEALRRARLQTLLGALAVLAGALLFLIATRN
;
A
#
# COMPACT_ATOMS: atom_id res chain seq x y z
N MET A 1 5.05 10.68 4.72
CA MET A 1 5.50 9.45 4.08
C MET A 1 6.73 9.61 3.17
N ARG A 2 6.84 10.62 2.30
CA ARG A 2 8.03 10.81 1.44
C ARG A 2 9.33 11.08 2.21
N ALA A 3 9.27 11.73 3.38
CA ALA A 3 10.44 12.02 4.21
C ALA A 3 11.05 10.73 4.82
N THR A 4 10.22 9.81 5.30
CA THR A 4 10.65 8.54 5.90
C THR A 4 11.35 7.64 4.87
N ALA A 5 10.83 7.57 3.64
CA ALA A 5 11.43 6.80 2.55
C ALA A 5 12.81 7.34 2.16
N ARG A 6 12.97 8.68 2.09
CA ARG A 6 14.28 9.31 1.83
C ARG A 6 15.30 9.03 2.91
N TRP A 7 14.89 9.05 4.18
CA TRP A 7 15.76 8.72 5.31
C TRP A 7 16.24 7.26 5.27
N THR A 8 15.35 6.33 4.95
CA THR A 8 15.70 4.90 4.85
C THR A 8 16.69 4.66 3.70
N ILE A 9 16.48 5.28 2.54
CA ILE A 9 17.41 5.20 1.40
C ILE A 9 18.77 5.80 1.76
N ALA A 10 18.80 6.98 2.40
CA ALA A 10 20.03 7.63 2.80
C ALA A 10 20.81 6.80 3.85
N ALA A 11 20.11 6.25 4.84
CA ALA A 11 20.72 5.38 5.86
C ALA A 11 21.27 4.09 5.24
N THR A 12 20.55 3.47 4.31
CA THR A 12 21.01 2.24 3.64
C THR A 12 22.18 2.52 2.70
N ALA A 13 22.15 3.67 1.99
CA ALA A 13 23.28 4.11 1.15
C ALA A 13 24.52 4.44 1.97
N ALA A 14 24.37 5.04 3.15
CA ALA A 14 25.48 5.32 4.06
C ALA A 14 26.13 4.03 4.58
N VAL A 15 25.33 3.04 4.98
CA VAL A 15 25.81 1.71 5.41
C VAL A 15 26.49 1.00 4.23
N GLY A 16 25.90 1.02 3.03
CA GLY A 16 26.51 0.47 1.82
C GLY A 16 27.82 1.17 1.45
N GLY A 17 27.90 2.50 1.59
CA GLY A 17 29.10 3.29 1.37
C GLY A 17 30.21 3.01 2.37
N LEU A 18 29.90 2.80 3.63
CA LEU A 18 30.85 2.39 4.65
C LEU A 18 31.39 0.97 4.40
N LEU A 19 30.55 0.05 3.97
CA LEU A 19 30.94 -1.33 3.63
C LEU A 19 31.79 -1.40 2.35
N LEU A 20 31.58 -0.49 1.39
CA LEU A 20 32.34 -0.40 0.15
C LEU A 20 33.55 0.55 0.24
N GLY A 21 33.60 1.37 1.30
CA GLY A 21 34.55 2.48 1.47
C GLY A 21 35.97 2.10 1.82
N GLY A 22 36.56 1.08 1.18
CA GLY A 22 38.00 0.82 1.21
C GLY A 22 38.53 0.05 2.43
N VAL A 23 37.91 0.13 3.60
CA VAL A 23 38.32 -0.60 4.81
C VAL A 23 38.24 -2.13 4.63
N PRO A 24 37.15 -2.69 4.04
CA PRO A 24 37.09 -4.13 3.81
C PRO A 24 38.10 -4.65 2.81
N LEU A 25 38.41 -3.88 1.76
CA LEU A 25 39.38 -4.28 0.75
C LEU A 25 40.81 -4.29 1.29
N ALA A 26 41.16 -3.30 2.12
CA ALA A 26 42.46 -3.27 2.82
C ALA A 26 42.58 -4.43 3.82
N ALA A 27 41.51 -4.81 4.53
CA ALA A 27 41.49 -5.92 5.45
C ALA A 27 41.66 -7.28 4.78
N ILE A 28 41.08 -7.47 3.57
CA ILE A 28 41.25 -8.69 2.76
C ILE A 28 42.73 -8.86 2.34
N GLY A 29 43.46 -7.76 2.06
CA GLY A 29 44.89 -7.79 1.75
C GLY A 29 45.78 -8.31 2.89
N ASN A 30 45.29 -8.32 4.11
CA ASN A 30 45.98 -8.83 5.30
C ASN A 30 45.65 -10.29 5.64
N ALA A 31 44.69 -10.89 4.97
CA ALA A 31 44.30 -12.30 5.20
C ALA A 31 45.41 -13.26 4.71
N ARG A 32 45.84 -14.18 5.58
CA ARG A 32 47.02 -15.02 5.39
C ARG A 32 46.75 -16.40 4.81
N GLY A 33 45.50 -16.74 4.51
CA GLY A 33 45.11 -18.05 4.00
C GLY A 33 43.98 -18.00 2.94
N ALA A 34 43.97 -18.93 2.00
CA ALA A 34 42.89 -19.03 1.00
C ALA A 34 41.51 -19.19 1.63
N THR A 35 41.43 -19.86 2.80
CA THR A 35 40.19 -20.08 3.55
C THR A 35 39.68 -18.76 4.14
N ASP A 36 40.56 -17.94 4.69
CA ASP A 36 40.20 -16.67 5.30
C ASP A 36 39.76 -15.64 4.25
N ILE A 37 40.46 -15.62 3.12
CA ILE A 37 40.04 -14.81 1.95
C ILE A 37 38.66 -15.26 1.47
N GLY A 38 38.41 -16.56 1.35
CA GLY A 38 37.12 -17.11 0.94
C GLY A 38 35.99 -16.71 1.89
N LEU A 39 36.20 -16.79 3.19
CA LEU A 39 35.23 -16.38 4.22
C LEU A 39 34.99 -14.87 4.22
N ALA A 40 36.03 -14.04 4.03
CA ALA A 40 35.91 -12.61 3.96
C ALA A 40 35.09 -12.17 2.74
N VAL A 41 35.35 -12.77 1.58
CA VAL A 41 34.60 -12.51 0.34
C VAL A 41 33.15 -12.98 0.49
N ALA A 42 32.90 -14.16 1.04
CA ALA A 42 31.55 -14.67 1.29
C ALA A 42 30.77 -13.75 2.24
N GLY A 43 31.39 -13.28 3.32
CA GLY A 43 30.82 -12.33 4.26
C GLY A 43 30.44 -11.01 3.60
N LEU A 44 31.30 -10.46 2.76
CA LEU A 44 31.05 -9.23 2.00
C LEU A 44 29.90 -9.40 1.01
N VAL A 45 29.88 -10.50 0.25
CA VAL A 45 28.79 -10.81 -0.69
C VAL A 45 27.46 -10.95 0.02
N LEU A 46 27.43 -11.65 1.15
CA LEU A 46 26.23 -11.82 1.96
C LEU A 46 25.72 -10.47 2.50
N ALA A 47 26.62 -9.60 2.99
CA ALA A 47 26.24 -8.27 3.45
C ALA A 47 25.66 -7.41 2.33
N LEU A 48 26.28 -7.39 1.15
CA LEU A 48 25.79 -6.67 -0.03
C LEU A 48 24.44 -7.20 -0.52
N ALA A 49 24.28 -8.52 -0.53
CA ALA A 49 23.01 -9.15 -0.86
C ALA A 49 21.89 -8.74 0.12
N GLY A 50 22.18 -8.68 1.43
CA GLY A 50 21.26 -8.21 2.46
C GLY A 50 20.83 -6.75 2.26
N VAL A 51 21.77 -5.86 1.91
CA VAL A 51 21.45 -4.46 1.57
C VAL A 51 20.58 -4.38 0.33
N GLY A 52 20.96 -5.06 -0.76
CA GLY A 52 20.20 -5.09 -2.01
C GLY A 52 18.77 -5.61 -1.78
N TRP A 53 18.62 -6.65 -0.98
CA TRP A 53 17.32 -7.19 -0.57
C TRP A 53 16.46 -6.16 0.16
N ALA A 54 17.03 -5.46 1.13
CA ALA A 54 16.31 -4.42 1.88
C ALA A 54 15.87 -3.26 1.00
N ILE A 55 16.72 -2.82 0.06
CA ILE A 55 16.40 -1.77 -0.92
C ILE A 55 15.25 -2.23 -1.83
N TRP A 56 15.33 -3.44 -2.36
CA TRP A 56 14.30 -4.01 -3.25
C TRP A 56 12.92 -3.97 -2.62
N TRP A 57 12.79 -4.47 -1.39
CA TRP A 57 11.51 -4.50 -0.68
C TRP A 57 11.01 -3.11 -0.28
N THR A 58 11.89 -2.17 -0.01
CA THR A 58 11.52 -0.78 0.26
C THR A 58 10.93 -0.11 -0.99
N GLN A 59 11.49 -0.38 -2.16
CA GLN A 59 10.98 0.14 -3.43
C GLN A 59 9.62 -0.45 -3.79
N GLU A 60 9.35 -1.72 -3.46
CA GLU A 60 8.07 -2.38 -3.73
C GLU A 60 6.89 -1.68 -3.04
N VAL A 61 7.12 -1.11 -1.84
CA VAL A 61 6.10 -0.31 -1.12
C VAL A 61 5.78 1.01 -1.82
N LEU A 62 6.74 1.56 -2.57
CA LEU A 62 6.56 2.85 -3.26
C LEU A 62 5.86 2.74 -4.62
N LYS A 63 5.61 1.52 -5.10
CA LYS A 63 4.89 1.34 -6.38
C LYS A 63 3.46 1.87 -6.26
N PRO A 64 3.02 2.70 -7.23
CA PRO A 64 1.64 3.18 -7.26
C PRO A 64 0.69 1.98 -7.42
N ARG A 65 -0.29 1.88 -6.53
CA ARG A 65 -1.32 0.84 -6.60
C ARG A 65 -2.63 1.47 -7.04
N PHE A 66 -3.22 0.93 -8.09
CA PHE A 66 -4.58 1.29 -8.49
C PHE A 66 -5.56 0.53 -7.59
N VAL A 67 -6.34 1.29 -6.84
CA VAL A 67 -7.32 0.72 -5.92
C VAL A 67 -8.68 0.64 -6.61
N THR A 68 -9.26 -0.54 -6.60
CA THR A 68 -10.63 -0.79 -7.02
C THR A 68 -11.40 -1.44 -5.88
N LEU A 69 -12.71 -1.24 -5.82
CA LEU A 69 -13.53 -1.94 -4.82
C LEU A 69 -13.55 -3.46 -5.00
N ARG A 70 -13.24 -3.95 -6.21
CA ARG A 70 -13.09 -5.40 -6.47
C ARG A 70 -11.90 -6.00 -5.71
N ALA A 71 -10.89 -5.19 -5.38
CA ALA A 71 -9.75 -5.65 -4.59
C ALA A 71 -10.14 -6.17 -3.19
N VAL A 72 -11.31 -5.78 -2.64
CA VAL A 72 -11.83 -6.33 -1.38
C VAL A 72 -11.95 -7.86 -1.42
N ALA A 73 -12.15 -8.46 -2.59
CA ALA A 73 -12.21 -9.91 -2.77
C ALA A 73 -10.83 -10.59 -2.73
N GLU A 74 -9.73 -9.84 -2.82
CA GLU A 74 -8.37 -10.38 -2.80
C GLU A 74 -8.03 -11.01 -1.45
N PRO A 75 -7.26 -12.11 -1.41
CA PRO A 75 -6.90 -12.80 -0.18
C PRO A 75 -6.11 -11.90 0.79
N GLU A 76 -5.38 -10.93 0.28
CA GLU A 76 -4.60 -9.96 1.07
C GLU A 76 -5.48 -9.05 1.93
N LEU A 77 -6.73 -8.84 1.52
CA LEU A 77 -7.73 -8.02 2.21
C LEU A 77 -8.74 -8.86 3.04
N ALA A 78 -8.43 -10.13 3.32
CA ALA A 78 -9.29 -11.00 4.11
C ALA A 78 -9.61 -10.44 5.50
N GLY A 79 -8.69 -9.67 6.11
CA GLY A 79 -8.92 -8.97 7.37
C GLY A 79 -9.99 -7.89 7.23
N LEU A 80 -9.82 -7.00 6.26
CA LEU A 80 -10.79 -5.94 5.95
C LEU A 80 -12.17 -6.51 5.61
N ARG A 81 -12.22 -7.58 4.81
CA ARG A 81 -13.47 -8.25 4.45
C ARG A 81 -14.21 -8.80 5.67
N ARG A 82 -13.49 -9.34 6.68
CA ARG A 82 -14.10 -9.79 7.93
C ARG A 82 -14.66 -8.62 8.75
N GLU A 83 -13.97 -7.49 8.79
CA GLU A 83 -14.47 -6.29 9.46
C GLU A 83 -15.72 -5.73 8.77
N ILE A 84 -15.72 -5.67 7.43
CA ILE A 84 -16.89 -5.25 6.65
C ILE A 84 -18.06 -6.19 6.90
N ALA A 85 -17.84 -7.51 6.91
CA ALA A 85 -18.87 -8.50 7.16
C ALA A 85 -19.43 -8.47 8.60
N ALA A 86 -18.61 -8.05 9.56
CA ALA A 86 -19.04 -7.92 10.96
C ALA A 86 -19.95 -6.69 11.21
N ALA A 87 -19.81 -5.62 10.42
CA ALA A 87 -20.56 -4.38 10.59
C ALA A 87 -20.90 -3.70 9.26
N PRO A 88 -21.66 -4.34 8.35
CA PRO A 88 -21.91 -3.84 7.00
C PRO A 88 -22.57 -2.46 6.99
N GLU A 89 -23.47 -2.19 7.93
CA GLU A 89 -24.15 -0.88 8.04
C GLU A 89 -23.17 0.28 8.26
N THR A 90 -22.08 0.05 8.97
CA THR A 90 -21.05 1.08 9.20
C THR A 90 -20.38 1.49 7.89
N PHE A 91 -20.16 0.54 6.98
CA PHE A 91 -19.46 0.76 5.72
C PHE A 91 -20.40 1.20 4.59
N PHE A 92 -21.55 0.58 4.46
CA PHE A 92 -22.48 0.81 3.35
C PHE A 92 -23.64 1.74 3.70
N GLY A 93 -23.95 1.92 5.00
CA GLY A 93 -25.09 2.71 5.46
C GLY A 93 -26.41 2.17 4.90
N PRO A 94 -27.32 3.04 4.43
CA PRO A 94 -28.64 2.63 3.92
C PRO A 94 -28.60 2.02 2.51
N PHE A 95 -27.41 1.88 1.89
CA PHE A 95 -27.27 1.48 0.48
C PHE A 95 -27.08 -0.04 0.29
N GLY A 96 -27.26 -0.84 1.34
CA GLY A 96 -27.14 -2.29 1.32
C GLY A 96 -26.01 -2.82 2.19
N ASP A 97 -25.59 -4.05 1.93
CA ASP A 97 -24.64 -4.82 2.74
C ASP A 97 -23.37 -5.23 1.95
N SER A 98 -23.24 -4.77 0.71
CA SER A 98 -22.19 -5.19 -0.19
C SER A 98 -21.73 -4.06 -1.11
N VAL A 99 -20.51 -4.22 -1.64
CA VAL A 99 -19.91 -3.30 -2.63
C VAL A 99 -20.79 -3.20 -3.88
N GLU A 100 -21.37 -4.32 -4.30
CA GLU A 100 -22.25 -4.41 -5.44
C GLU A 100 -23.57 -3.66 -5.21
N ALA A 101 -24.14 -3.77 -4.00
CA ALA A 101 -25.35 -3.05 -3.61
C ALA A 101 -25.12 -1.54 -3.62
N LEU A 102 -24.01 -1.09 -3.03
CA LEU A 102 -23.61 0.32 -3.07
C LEU A 102 -23.40 0.82 -4.50
N GLY A 103 -22.76 0.02 -5.36
CA GLY A 103 -22.57 0.34 -6.78
C GLY A 103 -23.89 0.48 -7.54
N ARG A 104 -24.84 -0.43 -7.28
CA ARG A 104 -26.20 -0.35 -7.84
C ARG A 104 -26.95 0.90 -7.37
N ALA A 105 -26.84 1.24 -6.09
CA ALA A 105 -27.45 2.44 -5.52
C ALA A 105 -26.92 3.71 -6.18
N CYS A 106 -25.60 3.84 -6.35
CA CYS A 106 -25.00 4.96 -7.08
C CYS A 106 -25.55 5.07 -8.50
N THR A 107 -25.62 3.96 -9.23
CA THR A 107 -26.12 3.93 -10.61
C THR A 107 -27.62 4.28 -10.68
N LEU A 108 -28.42 3.76 -9.74
CA LEU A 108 -29.84 4.03 -9.64
C LEU A 108 -30.11 5.52 -9.41
N HIS A 109 -29.51 6.11 -8.37
CA HIS A 109 -29.72 7.51 -8.04
C HIS A 109 -29.20 8.46 -9.13
N ALA A 110 -28.11 8.10 -9.83
CA ALA A 110 -27.63 8.86 -10.98
C ALA A 110 -28.64 8.84 -12.13
N ARG A 111 -29.20 7.67 -12.48
CA ARG A 111 -30.22 7.55 -13.52
C ARG A 111 -31.50 8.32 -13.17
N VAL A 112 -31.95 8.20 -11.92
CA VAL A 112 -33.13 8.94 -11.45
C VAL A 112 -32.91 10.45 -11.54
N ALA A 113 -31.72 10.93 -11.14
CA ALA A 113 -31.41 12.36 -11.25
C ALA A 113 -31.39 12.85 -12.70
N VAL A 114 -30.84 12.07 -13.63
CA VAL A 114 -30.88 12.40 -15.08
C VAL A 114 -32.29 12.44 -15.59
N GLY A 115 -33.08 11.37 -15.36
CA GLY A 115 -34.49 11.33 -15.86
C GLY A 115 -35.38 12.44 -15.28
N LEU A 116 -35.19 12.80 -13.99
CA LEU A 116 -35.91 13.92 -13.38
C LEU A 116 -35.47 15.28 -13.96
N THR A 117 -34.20 15.43 -14.33
CA THR A 117 -33.71 16.64 -15.00
C THR A 117 -34.34 16.80 -16.40
N GLU A 118 -34.42 15.73 -17.16
CA GLU A 118 -35.07 15.72 -18.48
C GLU A 118 -36.55 16.00 -18.35
N LEU A 119 -37.25 15.41 -17.38
CA LEU A 119 -38.66 15.65 -17.10
C LEU A 119 -38.92 17.11 -16.76
N LEU A 120 -38.09 17.71 -15.90
CA LEU A 120 -38.21 19.12 -15.51
C LEU A 120 -38.04 20.09 -16.69
N ALA A 121 -37.24 19.73 -17.68
CA ALA A 121 -37.03 20.55 -18.87
C ALA A 121 -38.28 20.67 -19.73
N GLY A 122 -39.20 19.68 -19.71
CA GLY A 122 -40.43 19.66 -20.48
C GLY A 122 -41.71 19.98 -19.72
N GLU A 123 -41.65 20.03 -18.36
CA GLU A 123 -42.83 20.20 -17.51
C GLU A 123 -43.27 21.67 -17.42
N GLN A 124 -44.54 21.92 -17.77
CA GLN A 124 -45.13 23.27 -17.75
C GLN A 124 -46.03 23.51 -16.52
N ASP A 125 -46.55 22.44 -15.90
CA ASP A 125 -47.37 22.52 -14.71
C ASP A 125 -46.47 22.85 -13.49
N GLU A 126 -46.75 23.96 -12.82
CA GLU A 126 -45.94 24.46 -11.70
C GLU A 126 -45.99 23.51 -10.50
N ALA A 127 -47.14 22.91 -10.20
CA ALA A 127 -47.26 21.96 -9.11
C ALA A 127 -46.42 20.68 -9.33
N ARG A 128 -46.48 20.15 -10.57
CA ARG A 128 -45.69 18.99 -10.99
C ARG A 128 -44.20 19.31 -11.01
N ARG A 129 -43.84 20.51 -11.48
CA ARG A 129 -42.44 20.99 -11.47
C ARG A 129 -41.89 21.06 -10.05
N ALA A 130 -42.66 21.58 -9.10
CA ALA A 130 -42.25 21.65 -7.69
C ALA A 130 -42.03 20.26 -7.09
N ILE A 131 -42.91 19.29 -7.37
CA ILE A 131 -42.72 17.89 -6.91
C ILE A 131 -41.50 17.26 -7.56
N ALA A 132 -41.30 17.46 -8.84
CA ALA A 132 -40.17 16.87 -9.58
C ALA A 132 -38.80 17.47 -9.10
N SER A 133 -38.76 18.79 -8.84
CA SER A 133 -37.57 19.44 -8.29
C SER A 133 -37.19 18.89 -6.91
N HIS A 134 -38.15 18.76 -6.01
CA HIS A 134 -37.92 18.18 -4.68
C HIS A 134 -37.40 16.72 -4.78
N ARG A 135 -37.95 15.90 -5.68
CA ARG A 135 -37.46 14.53 -5.93
C ARG A 135 -36.06 14.52 -6.54
N LEU A 136 -35.73 15.46 -7.41
CA LEU A 136 -34.40 15.61 -7.99
C LEU A 136 -33.37 15.95 -6.92
N ASP A 137 -33.69 16.87 -6.01
CA ASP A 137 -32.81 17.23 -4.91
C ASP A 137 -32.57 16.05 -3.97
N ALA A 138 -33.61 15.28 -3.66
CA ALA A 138 -33.48 14.05 -2.89
C ALA A 138 -32.61 13.00 -3.60
N ALA A 139 -32.80 12.82 -4.93
CA ALA A 139 -31.98 11.88 -5.70
C ALA A 139 -30.51 12.30 -5.75
N ARG A 140 -30.24 13.61 -5.91
CA ARG A 140 -28.88 14.17 -5.87
C ARG A 140 -28.22 14.01 -4.50
N ALA A 141 -28.95 14.26 -3.42
CA ALA A 141 -28.46 14.08 -2.07
C ALA A 141 -28.10 12.61 -1.80
N ASN A 142 -28.97 11.67 -2.21
CA ASN A 142 -28.68 10.23 -2.08
C ASN A 142 -27.49 9.80 -2.93
N LEU A 143 -27.35 10.32 -4.15
CA LEU A 143 -26.21 10.06 -5.01
C LEU A 143 -24.91 10.56 -4.37
N ALA A 144 -24.90 11.79 -3.86
CA ALA A 144 -23.75 12.36 -3.18
C ALA A 144 -23.35 11.52 -1.95
N HIS A 145 -24.34 11.09 -1.17
CA HIS A 145 -24.11 10.24 0.01
C HIS A 145 -23.55 8.85 -0.38
N ALA A 146 -24.12 8.19 -1.36
CA ALA A 146 -23.62 6.91 -1.86
C ALA A 146 -22.19 7.03 -2.43
N THR A 147 -21.91 8.13 -3.15
CA THR A 147 -20.60 8.41 -3.70
C THR A 147 -19.56 8.67 -2.61
N ALA A 148 -19.92 9.43 -1.57
CA ALA A 148 -19.05 9.66 -0.42
C ALA A 148 -18.70 8.34 0.30
N ARG A 149 -19.69 7.46 0.52
CA ARG A 149 -19.45 6.13 1.10
C ARG A 149 -18.50 5.29 0.24
N ARG A 150 -18.68 5.33 -1.07
CA ARG A 150 -17.78 4.64 -2.02
C ARG A 150 -16.35 5.16 -1.94
N GLN A 151 -16.16 6.48 -1.82
CA GLN A 151 -14.83 7.08 -1.66
C GLN A 151 -14.17 6.67 -0.34
N THR A 152 -14.90 6.72 0.78
CA THR A 152 -14.40 6.27 2.08
C THR A 152 -13.96 4.80 2.04
N LEU A 153 -14.72 3.93 1.36
CA LEU A 153 -14.32 2.53 1.18
C LEU A 153 -13.04 2.39 0.35
N LEU A 154 -12.88 3.16 -0.72
CA LEU A 154 -11.65 3.14 -1.53
C LEU A 154 -10.43 3.60 -0.72
N GLU A 155 -10.58 4.65 0.09
CA GLU A 155 -9.53 5.12 1.00
C GLU A 155 -9.16 4.07 2.04
N LEU A 156 -10.14 3.37 2.59
CA LEU A 156 -9.93 2.29 3.55
C LEU A 156 -9.20 1.10 2.91
N VAL A 157 -9.61 0.69 1.71
CA VAL A 157 -8.93 -0.36 0.94
C VAL A 157 -7.47 0.02 0.67
N LEU A 158 -7.23 1.27 0.25
CA LEU A 158 -5.89 1.78 0.03
C LEU A 158 -5.05 1.76 1.32
N ALA A 159 -5.60 2.26 2.42
CA ALA A 159 -4.92 2.29 3.71
C ALA A 159 -4.55 0.87 4.18
N TRP A 160 -5.46 -0.10 3.99
CA TRP A 160 -5.21 -1.50 4.34
C TRP A 160 -4.12 -2.13 3.47
N GLN A 161 -4.19 -1.95 2.15
CA GLN A 161 -3.15 -2.44 1.23
C GLN A 161 -1.77 -1.86 1.55
N VAL A 162 -1.70 -0.56 1.86
CA VAL A 162 -0.44 0.09 2.26
C VAL A 162 0.07 -0.48 3.58
N SER A 163 -0.81 -0.67 4.57
CA SER A 163 -0.41 -1.21 5.88
C SER A 163 0.12 -2.64 5.77
N GLU A 164 -0.51 -3.47 4.94
CA GLU A 164 -0.07 -4.85 4.70
C GLU A 164 1.26 -4.90 3.94
N ALA A 165 1.44 -4.04 2.93
CA ALA A 165 2.70 -3.91 2.21
C ALA A 165 3.84 -3.45 3.14
N LEU A 166 3.57 -2.49 4.04
CA LEU A 166 4.54 -2.03 5.04
C LEU A 166 4.90 -3.15 6.04
N ARG A 167 3.93 -3.94 6.47
CA ARG A 167 4.17 -5.07 7.38
C ARG A 167 5.10 -6.10 6.73
N ARG A 168 4.86 -6.46 5.48
CA ARG A 168 5.72 -7.37 4.70
C ARG A 168 7.11 -6.78 4.49
N ALA A 169 7.19 -5.51 4.10
CA ALA A 169 8.48 -4.85 3.91
C ALA A 169 9.32 -4.80 5.19
N ARG A 170 8.70 -4.55 6.35
CA ARG A 170 9.40 -4.60 7.65
C ARG A 170 10.01 -5.96 7.93
N LEU A 171 9.28 -7.05 7.72
CA LEU A 171 9.81 -8.40 7.90
C LEU A 171 10.98 -8.68 6.97
N GLN A 172 10.85 -8.30 5.70
CA GLN A 172 11.90 -8.53 4.70
C GLN A 172 13.14 -7.67 4.93
N THR A 173 12.98 -6.43 5.39
CA THR A 173 14.12 -5.57 5.76
C THR A 173 14.84 -6.09 7.01
N LEU A 174 14.12 -6.68 7.98
CA LEU A 174 14.74 -7.35 9.11
C LEU A 174 15.58 -8.56 8.69
N LEU A 175 15.07 -9.38 7.75
CA LEU A 175 15.84 -10.49 7.17
C LEU A 175 17.09 -9.98 6.44
N GLY A 176 16.97 -8.91 5.67
CA GLY A 176 18.12 -8.25 5.04
C GLY A 176 19.15 -7.76 6.07
N ALA A 177 18.69 -7.14 7.16
CA ALA A 177 19.57 -6.68 8.23
C ALA A 177 20.30 -7.84 8.93
N LEU A 178 19.61 -8.97 9.16
CA LEU A 178 20.25 -10.17 9.71
C LEU A 178 21.33 -10.73 8.76
N ALA A 179 21.08 -10.72 7.46
CA ALA A 179 22.06 -11.12 6.45
C ALA A 179 23.29 -10.20 6.48
N VAL A 180 23.09 -8.89 6.61
CA VAL A 180 24.19 -7.91 6.75
C VAL A 180 25.00 -8.20 8.02
N LEU A 181 24.36 -8.42 9.18
CA LEU A 181 25.03 -8.75 10.42
C LEU A 181 25.81 -10.05 10.33
N ALA A 182 25.22 -11.10 9.76
CA ALA A 182 25.90 -12.37 9.56
C ALA A 182 27.12 -12.22 8.63
N GLY A 183 26.96 -11.48 7.53
CA GLY A 183 28.06 -11.18 6.62
C GLY A 183 29.19 -10.40 7.27
N ALA A 184 28.87 -9.38 8.09
CA ALA A 184 29.84 -8.60 8.85
C ALA A 184 30.59 -9.46 9.89
N LEU A 185 29.89 -10.37 10.59
CA LEU A 185 30.52 -11.28 11.54
C LEU A 185 31.48 -12.25 10.83
N LEU A 186 31.08 -12.86 9.72
CA LEU A 186 31.96 -13.72 8.92
C LEU A 186 33.21 -12.98 8.47
N PHE A 187 33.04 -11.74 8.00
CA PHE A 187 34.15 -10.89 7.57
C PHE A 187 35.10 -10.60 8.75
N LEU A 188 34.58 -10.23 9.91
CA LEU A 188 35.40 -9.95 11.13
C LEU A 188 36.17 -11.20 11.60
N ILE A 189 35.55 -12.37 11.58
CA ILE A 189 36.19 -13.64 11.95
C ILE A 189 37.35 -13.94 10.99
N ALA A 190 37.13 -13.78 9.70
CA ALA A 190 38.12 -14.03 8.65
C ALA A 190 39.34 -13.05 8.70
N THR A 191 39.12 -11.83 9.18
CA THR A 191 40.17 -10.78 9.22
C THR A 191 40.85 -10.66 10.58
N ARG A 192 40.39 -11.39 11.60
CA ARG A 192 40.97 -11.33 12.96
C ARG A 192 42.19 -12.22 13.13
N ASN A 193 42.37 -13.25 12.31
CA ASN A 193 43.53 -14.16 12.33
C ASN A 193 44.65 -13.62 11.45
#